data_75aca1c6a478585d23336a92860a8679
#
_entry.id   75aca1c6a478585d23336a92860a8679
#
_cell.length_a   1.000
_cell.length_b   1.000
_cell.length_c   1.000
_cell.angle_alpha   90.00
_cell.angle_beta   90.00
_cell.angle_gamma   90.00
#
_symmetry.space_group_name_H-M   'P 1'
#
loop_
_entity.id
_entity.type
_entity.pdbx_description
1 polymer ?
#
loop_
_entity_poly.entity_id
_entity_poly.type
_entity_poly.pdbx_seq_one_letter_code
_entity_poly.pdbx_strand_id
1 'polypeptide(L)'
;IEANNANAQEAIMLNQNGYITECTADNIFIVHNGKVKTPPAYVGILEGITRESVLQMCKELNIESEEVIIDVKDLLTAEEVFITGTGAEIVPIRQINNIQFNIGKTTQKLIEYFPEFVKKNSTPVFVKV
;
A
#
# COMPACT_ATOMS: atom_id res chain seq x y z
N ILE A 1 9.39 -2.20 15.93
CA ILE A 1 10.68 -1.88 15.30
C ILE A 1 10.71 -0.39 15.04
N GLU A 2 11.73 0.24 15.49
CA GLU A 2 11.91 1.67 15.29
C GLU A 2 12.78 1.90 14.04
N ALA A 3 12.31 2.78 13.16
CA ALA A 3 12.98 3.05 11.91
C ALA A 3 14.42 3.53 12.10
N ASN A 4 14.64 4.39 13.09
CA ASN A 4 15.97 4.95 13.35
C ASN A 4 16.99 3.89 13.77
N ASN A 5 16.57 2.91 14.56
CA ASN A 5 17.47 1.85 15.02
C ASN A 5 17.84 0.88 13.90
N ALA A 6 16.97 0.72 12.94
CA ALA A 6 17.19 -0.19 11.80
C ALA A 6 17.77 0.53 10.59
N ASN A 7 18.08 1.81 10.69
CA ASN A 7 18.49 2.64 9.56
C ASN A 7 17.47 2.56 8.42
N ALA A 8 16.22 2.44 8.76
CA ALA A 8 15.11 2.32 7.83
C ALA A 8 14.40 3.65 7.68
N GLN A 9 13.72 3.84 6.56
CA GLN A 9 12.98 5.06 6.27
C GLN A 9 11.57 5.03 6.86
N GLU A 10 11.03 3.84 7.10
CA GLU A 10 9.67 3.63 7.60
C GLU A 10 9.63 2.47 8.58
N ALA A 11 8.65 2.48 9.46
CA ALA A 11 8.39 1.37 10.36
C ALA A 11 7.01 0.79 10.08
N ILE A 12 6.93 -0.53 10.03
CA ILE A 12 5.66 -1.24 9.89
C ILE A 12 5.09 -1.44 11.28
N MET A 13 3.84 -1.06 11.45
CA MET A 13 3.16 -1.07 12.74
C MET A 13 2.32 -2.34 12.89
N LEU A 14 2.34 -2.89 14.09
CA LEU A 14 1.50 -4.02 14.46
C LEU A 14 0.52 -3.59 15.55
N ASN A 15 -0.68 -4.17 15.54
CA ASN A 15 -1.59 -3.98 16.66
C ASN A 15 -1.23 -4.95 17.79
N GLN A 16 -1.96 -4.89 18.90
CA GLN A 16 -1.66 -5.72 20.08
C GLN A 16 -1.84 -7.22 19.82
N ASN A 17 -2.49 -7.62 18.75
CA ASN A 17 -2.64 -9.01 18.36
C ASN A 17 -1.53 -9.49 17.42
N GLY A 18 -0.58 -8.60 17.06
CA GLY A 18 0.52 -8.94 16.16
C GLY A 18 0.15 -8.85 14.68
N TYR A 19 -1.00 -8.27 14.37
CA TYR A 19 -1.42 -8.09 12.97
C TYR A 19 -0.89 -6.79 12.42
N ILE A 20 -0.55 -6.82 11.14
CA ILE A 20 -0.07 -5.63 10.44
C ILE A 20 -1.20 -4.60 10.36
N THR A 21 -0.89 -3.36 10.68
CA THR A 21 -1.83 -2.26 10.54
C THR A 21 -1.44 -1.35 9.38
N GLU A 22 -0.31 -0.69 9.49
CA GLU A 22 0.14 0.28 8.49
C GLU A 22 1.62 0.56 8.67
N CYS A 23 2.24 1.28 7.73
CA CYS A 23 3.53 1.90 7.97
C CYS A 23 3.31 3.23 8.67
N THR A 24 4.38 3.82 9.18
CA THR A 24 4.29 5.14 9.83
C THR A 24 3.66 6.14 8.87
N ALA A 25 2.43 6.56 9.16
CA ALA A 25 1.66 7.52 8.37
C ALA A 25 1.21 7.04 6.98
N ASP A 26 1.46 5.77 6.64
CA ASP A 26 1.12 5.23 5.31
C ASP A 26 0.36 3.91 5.43
N ASN A 27 -0.49 3.62 4.44
CA ASN A 27 -1.15 2.33 4.36
C ASN A 27 -0.25 1.33 3.64
N ILE A 28 -0.37 0.05 4.00
CA ILE A 28 0.47 -1.00 3.44
C ILE A 28 -0.35 -2.00 2.64
N PHE A 29 0.24 -2.48 1.55
CA PHE A 29 -0.34 -3.49 0.68
C PHE A 29 0.69 -4.57 0.40
N ILE A 30 0.21 -5.79 0.29
CA ILE A 30 1.04 -6.91 -0.18
C ILE A 30 0.40 -7.52 -1.41
N VAL A 31 1.22 -8.18 -2.22
CA VAL A 31 0.75 -8.94 -3.38
C VAL A 31 1.13 -10.39 -3.19
N HIS A 32 0.17 -11.26 -3.32
CA HIS A 32 0.38 -12.70 -3.21
C HIS A 32 -0.43 -13.41 -4.30
N ASN A 33 0.26 -14.15 -5.16
CA ASN A 33 -0.36 -14.81 -6.31
C ASN A 33 -1.17 -13.84 -7.19
N GLY A 34 -0.64 -12.64 -7.40
CA GLY A 34 -1.30 -11.62 -8.20
C GLY A 34 -2.46 -10.92 -7.51
N LYS A 35 -2.77 -11.27 -6.28
CA LYS A 35 -3.85 -10.67 -5.52
C LYS A 35 -3.31 -9.62 -4.57
N VAL A 36 -3.90 -8.43 -4.60
CA VAL A 36 -3.53 -7.32 -3.73
C VAL A 36 -4.30 -7.43 -2.43
N LYS A 37 -3.59 -7.36 -1.31
CA LYS A 37 -4.18 -7.48 0.02
C LYS A 37 -3.75 -6.29 0.88
N THR A 38 -4.68 -5.79 1.68
CA THR A 38 -4.40 -4.70 2.62
C THR A 38 -5.18 -4.94 3.90
N PRO A 39 -4.66 -4.51 5.05
CA PRO A 39 -5.39 -4.68 6.32
C PRO A 39 -6.74 -3.98 6.30
N PRO A 40 -7.76 -4.59 6.89
CA PRO A 40 -9.07 -3.94 7.00
C PRO A 40 -9.07 -2.87 8.09
N ALA A 41 -10.04 -1.96 8.03
CA ALA A 41 -10.10 -0.84 8.97
C ALA A 41 -10.18 -1.28 10.43
N TYR A 42 -10.84 -2.41 10.72
CA TYR A 42 -11.05 -2.83 12.10
C TYR A 42 -9.78 -3.27 12.84
N VAL A 43 -8.65 -3.46 12.16
CA VAL A 43 -7.38 -3.73 12.87
C VAL A 43 -6.74 -2.46 13.43
N GLY A 44 -7.32 -1.29 13.18
CA GLY A 44 -6.86 -0.03 13.74
C GLY A 44 -6.06 0.84 12.80
N ILE A 45 -6.43 0.87 11.53
CA ILE A 45 -5.76 1.71 10.53
C ILE A 45 -6.53 3.01 10.30
N LEU A 46 -5.82 3.99 9.72
CA LEU A 46 -6.46 5.14 9.12
C LEU A 46 -6.66 4.82 7.64
N GLU A 47 -7.90 4.98 7.18
CA GLU A 47 -8.21 4.73 5.77
C GLU A 47 -7.84 5.96 4.94
N GLY A 48 -6.66 5.92 4.34
CA GLY A 48 -6.19 7.02 3.50
C GLY A 48 -6.91 7.09 2.16
N ILE A 49 -6.96 8.29 1.60
CA ILE A 49 -7.59 8.53 0.29
C ILE A 49 -6.87 7.71 -0.79
N THR A 50 -5.55 7.67 -0.75
CA THR A 50 -4.77 6.90 -1.72
C THR A 50 -5.00 5.40 -1.57
N ARG A 51 -5.24 4.92 -0.34
CA ARG A 51 -5.61 3.52 -0.11
C ARG A 51 -6.88 3.16 -0.85
N GLU A 52 -7.91 3.99 -0.72
CA GLU A 52 -9.17 3.77 -1.43
C GLU A 52 -8.98 3.83 -2.94
N SER A 53 -8.12 4.73 -3.40
CA SER A 53 -7.80 4.85 -4.82
C SER A 53 -7.17 3.57 -5.35
N VAL A 54 -6.25 2.96 -4.60
CA VAL A 54 -5.62 1.69 -5.01
C VAL A 54 -6.67 0.59 -5.14
N LEU A 55 -7.58 0.48 -4.18
CA LEU A 55 -8.63 -0.54 -4.26
C LEU A 55 -9.53 -0.32 -5.47
N GLN A 56 -9.83 0.92 -5.79
CA GLN A 56 -10.64 1.25 -6.97
C GLN A 56 -9.87 0.95 -8.26
N MET A 57 -8.58 1.29 -8.32
CA MET A 57 -7.74 0.99 -9.47
C MET A 57 -7.65 -0.52 -9.72
N CYS A 58 -7.56 -1.32 -8.67
CA CYS A 58 -7.55 -2.77 -8.83
C CYS A 58 -8.81 -3.26 -9.53
N LYS A 59 -9.97 -2.70 -9.18
CA LYS A 59 -11.22 -3.05 -9.85
C LYS A 59 -11.19 -2.68 -11.32
N GLU A 60 -10.68 -1.49 -11.64
CA GLU A 60 -10.62 -1.01 -13.02
C GLU A 60 -9.64 -1.80 -13.87
N LEU A 61 -8.58 -2.29 -13.29
CA LEU A 61 -7.54 -3.07 -13.98
C LEU A 61 -7.77 -4.58 -13.91
N ASN A 62 -8.89 -5.02 -13.34
CA ASN A 62 -9.20 -6.43 -13.14
C ASN A 62 -8.14 -7.16 -12.32
N ILE A 63 -7.59 -6.48 -11.33
CA ILE A 63 -6.68 -7.06 -10.36
C ILE A 63 -7.49 -7.43 -9.13
N GLU A 64 -7.42 -8.69 -8.71
CA GLU A 64 -8.10 -9.11 -7.49
C GLU A 64 -7.52 -8.37 -6.27
N SER A 65 -8.40 -7.89 -5.41
CA SER A 65 -7.98 -7.24 -4.18
C SER A 65 -8.91 -7.61 -3.05
N GLU A 66 -8.38 -7.61 -1.83
CA GLU A 66 -9.20 -7.80 -0.65
C GLU A 66 -8.62 -7.12 0.57
N GLU A 67 -9.52 -6.74 1.46
CA GLU A 67 -9.15 -6.27 2.78
C GLU A 67 -9.17 -7.48 3.70
N VAL A 68 -8.03 -7.84 4.23
CA VAL A 68 -7.85 -9.06 5.00
C VAL A 68 -6.76 -8.87 6.05
N ILE A 69 -6.89 -9.55 7.17
CA ILE A 69 -5.86 -9.53 8.21
C ILE A 69 -4.57 -10.09 7.64
N ILE A 70 -3.49 -9.35 7.86
CA ILE A 70 -2.14 -9.72 7.42
C ILE A 70 -1.26 -9.86 8.65
N ASP A 71 -0.66 -11.02 8.83
CA ASP A 71 0.31 -11.21 9.90
C ASP A 71 1.74 -11.04 9.36
N VAL A 72 2.72 -11.13 10.25
CA VAL A 72 4.12 -10.94 9.87
C VAL A 72 4.56 -11.98 8.85
N LYS A 73 4.08 -13.21 8.96
CA LYS A 73 4.43 -14.27 8.02
C LYS A 73 3.91 -13.96 6.62
N ASP A 74 2.68 -13.49 6.53
CA ASP A 74 2.09 -13.10 5.24
C ASP A 74 2.91 -11.99 4.59
N LEU A 75 3.32 -11.00 5.39
CA LEU A 75 4.15 -9.90 4.91
C LEU A 75 5.49 -10.39 4.38
N LEU A 76 6.19 -11.21 5.16
CA LEU A 76 7.55 -11.63 4.81
C LEU A 76 7.59 -12.64 3.66
N THR A 77 6.48 -13.29 3.35
CA THR A 77 6.37 -14.22 2.24
C THR A 77 5.65 -13.64 1.02
N ALA A 78 5.30 -12.36 1.07
CA ALA A 78 4.66 -11.70 -0.06
C ALA A 78 5.60 -11.60 -1.25
N GLU A 79 5.03 -11.60 -2.45
CA GLU A 79 5.80 -11.41 -3.68
C GLU A 79 6.18 -9.96 -3.88
N GLU A 80 5.30 -9.04 -3.50
CA GLU A 80 5.50 -7.61 -3.62
C GLU A 80 4.92 -6.93 -2.40
N VAL A 81 5.50 -5.81 -2.01
CA VAL A 81 5.00 -4.97 -0.93
C VAL A 81 5.09 -3.52 -1.38
N PHE A 82 4.03 -2.75 -1.15
CA PHE A 82 4.09 -1.32 -1.41
C PHE A 82 3.28 -0.56 -0.36
N ILE A 83 3.55 0.73 -0.27
CA ILE A 83 2.86 1.62 0.67
C ILE A 83 2.24 2.79 -0.08
N THR A 84 1.21 3.37 0.52
CA THR A 84 0.55 4.56 -0.01
C THR A 84 0.35 5.56 1.13
N GLY A 85 0.59 6.82 0.85
CA GLY A 85 0.47 7.87 1.85
C GLY A 85 -0.09 9.16 1.31
N THR A 86 -0.12 10.17 2.18
CA THR A 86 -0.67 11.49 1.86
C THR A 86 0.17 12.27 0.85
N GLY A 87 1.41 11.84 0.60
CA GLY A 87 2.21 12.37 -0.50
C GLY A 87 1.66 11.95 -1.85
N ALA A 88 0.53 11.26 -1.85
CA ALA A 88 -0.21 10.82 -3.03
C ALA A 88 0.62 9.96 -3.97
N GLU A 89 1.34 9.00 -3.40
CA GLU A 89 2.18 8.14 -4.20
C GLU A 89 2.07 6.69 -3.78
N ILE A 90 2.34 5.81 -4.73
CA ILE A 90 2.49 4.39 -4.51
C ILE A 90 3.98 4.13 -4.50
N VAL A 91 4.49 3.67 -3.37
CA VAL A 91 5.93 3.49 -3.19
C VAL A 91 6.23 2.01 -2.93
N PRO A 92 6.98 1.36 -3.83
CA PRO A 92 7.33 -0.04 -3.61
C PRO A 92 8.34 -0.16 -2.47
N ILE A 93 8.18 -1.20 -1.66
CA ILE A 93 9.13 -1.53 -0.60
C ILE A 93 10.12 -2.51 -1.17
N ARG A 94 11.40 -2.23 -1.00
CA ARG A 94 12.48 -3.07 -1.52
C ARG A 94 13.09 -3.99 -0.48
N GLN A 95 12.92 -3.67 0.79
CA GLN A 95 13.52 -4.46 1.85
C GLN A 95 12.77 -4.30 3.16
N ILE A 96 12.53 -5.40 3.84
CA ILE A 96 11.97 -5.44 5.18
C ILE A 96 12.91 -6.31 6.00
N ASN A 97 13.56 -5.72 7.02
CA ASN A 97 14.63 -6.38 7.77
C ASN A 97 15.70 -6.88 6.78
N ASN A 98 15.95 -8.19 6.73
CA ASN A 98 16.95 -8.77 5.82
C ASN A 98 16.35 -9.36 4.55
N ILE A 99 15.05 -9.21 4.35
CA ILE A 99 14.35 -9.78 3.20
C ILE A 99 14.21 -8.72 2.12
N GLN A 100 14.65 -9.06 0.91
CA GLN A 100 14.54 -8.16 -0.24
C GLN A 100 13.32 -8.50 -1.08
N PHE A 101 12.68 -7.47 -1.60
CA PHE A 101 11.52 -7.59 -2.46
C PHE A 101 11.80 -6.94 -3.80
N ASN A 102 11.34 -7.57 -4.86
CA ASN A 102 11.42 -6.99 -6.19
C ASN A 102 10.19 -6.11 -6.42
N ILE A 103 10.34 -5.12 -7.29
CA ILE A 103 9.19 -4.37 -7.78
C ILE A 103 8.54 -5.26 -8.82
N GLY A 104 7.42 -5.87 -8.46
CA GLY A 104 6.75 -6.81 -9.34
C GLY A 104 5.78 -6.15 -10.31
N LYS A 105 5.19 -6.98 -11.14
CA LYS A 105 4.30 -6.52 -12.21
C LYS A 105 3.07 -5.80 -11.70
N THR A 106 2.49 -6.27 -10.60
CA THR A 106 1.26 -5.69 -10.06
C THR A 106 1.50 -4.30 -9.52
N THR A 107 2.55 -4.13 -8.71
CA THR A 107 2.92 -2.81 -8.19
C THR A 107 3.26 -1.86 -9.31
N GLN A 108 4.04 -2.32 -10.30
CA GLN A 108 4.42 -1.50 -11.44
C GLN A 108 3.19 -1.03 -12.23
N LYS A 109 2.23 -1.92 -12.45
CA LYS A 109 1.00 -1.58 -13.15
C LYS A 109 0.20 -0.51 -12.42
N LEU A 110 0.12 -0.61 -11.11
CA LEU A 110 -0.57 0.39 -10.29
C LEU A 110 0.14 1.74 -10.32
N ILE A 111 1.47 1.73 -10.22
CA ILE A 111 2.27 2.96 -10.29
C ILE A 111 2.04 3.65 -11.64
N GLU A 112 2.05 2.90 -12.74
CA GLU A 112 1.86 3.46 -14.08
C GLU A 112 0.46 3.99 -14.31
N TYR A 113 -0.55 3.34 -13.74
CA TYR A 113 -1.94 3.75 -13.91
C TYR A 113 -2.33 4.92 -13.01
N PHE A 114 -1.65 5.12 -11.90
CA PHE A 114 -2.06 6.10 -10.90
C PHE A 114 -2.23 7.52 -11.44
N PRO A 115 -1.30 8.08 -12.22
CA PRO A 115 -1.50 9.43 -12.76
C PRO A 115 -2.74 9.54 -13.64
N GLU A 116 -3.00 8.54 -14.45
CA GLU A 116 -4.19 8.49 -15.31
C GLU A 116 -5.46 8.40 -14.48
N PHE A 117 -5.45 7.59 -13.43
CA PHE A 117 -6.57 7.45 -12.51
C PHE A 117 -6.90 8.78 -11.82
N VAL A 118 -5.88 9.48 -11.32
CA VAL A 118 -6.05 10.78 -10.67
C VAL A 118 -6.65 11.78 -11.64
N LYS A 119 -6.14 11.86 -12.87
CA LYS A 119 -6.65 12.76 -13.89
C LYS A 119 -8.10 12.46 -14.23
N LYS A 120 -8.43 11.20 -14.38
CA LYS A 120 -9.78 10.73 -14.75
C LYS A 120 -10.81 11.02 -13.67
N ASN A 121 -10.40 10.98 -12.40
CA ASN A 121 -11.30 11.14 -11.25
C ASN A 121 -11.22 12.52 -10.61
N SER A 122 -10.52 13.46 -11.23
CA SER A 122 -10.44 14.83 -10.75
C SER A 122 -11.54 15.68 -11.37
N THR A 123 -12.18 16.53 -10.55
CA THR A 123 -13.18 17.47 -11.02
C THR A 123 -12.51 18.83 -11.15
N PRO A 124 -12.43 19.40 -12.36
CA PRO A 124 -11.80 20.71 -12.52
C PRO A 124 -12.66 21.80 -11.89
N VAL A 125 -11.98 22.76 -11.25
CA VAL A 125 -12.61 23.97 -10.75
C VAL A 125 -12.01 25.11 -11.55
N PHE A 126 -12.84 25.80 -12.33
CA PHE A 126 -12.36 26.87 -13.19
C PHE A 126 -12.35 28.18 -12.40
N VAL A 127 -11.16 28.79 -12.35
CA VAL A 127 -10.96 30.07 -11.68
C VAL A 127 -10.68 31.13 -12.74
N LYS A 128 -11.39 32.22 -12.64
CA LYS A 128 -11.16 33.37 -13.52
C LYS A 128 -10.28 34.39 -12.78
N VAL A 129 -9.13 34.66 -13.32
CA VAL A 129 -8.16 35.62 -12.73
C VAL A 129 -8.21 36.94 -13.46
#